data_8cee7282235a90a56713c0efaa7acd2b
#
_entry.id   8cee7282235a90a56713c0efaa7acd2b
#
_cell.length_a   1.000
_cell.length_b   1.000
_cell.length_c   1.000
_cell.angle_alpha   90.00
_cell.angle_beta   90.00
_cell.angle_gamma   90.00
#
_symmetry.space_group_name_H-M   'P 1'
#
loop_
_entity.id
_entity.type
_entity.pdbx_description
1 polymer ?
#
loop_
_entity_poly.entity_id
_entity_poly.type
_entity_poly.pdbx_seq_one_letter_code
_entity_poly.pdbx_strand_id
1 'polypeptide(L)'
;MHSPATSNVLKQTLLVIEDDGEQLDMLTEHFADSFHLLVSDNNEDALKLTVNAPIDLLMINASSSTIDWLLLCSRLKEHPLTLDIPLLLYGKNVTQAMILPGLKAGALDFISLPIDFAILDAKIHNHMQLSAKLRTLALISCTDGLTGVPNRMQLDTTFSRFWYAAIRGQHELSVLMIDIDFFKGFNDNYGHVAGDECLKKVANAIYDSLQRESDAMGRYGGEEFLVLLPFTDKMGAELIGRSIL
;
A
#
# COMPACT_ATOMS: atom_id res chain seq x y z
N MET A 1 -36.39 0.47 24.14
CA MET A 1 -36.04 -0.26 22.92
C MET A 1 -34.96 0.54 22.22
N HIS A 2 -33.69 0.18 22.49
CA HIS A 2 -32.54 0.78 21.80
C HIS A 2 -32.17 -0.17 20.68
N SER A 3 -32.35 0.30 19.45
CA SER A 3 -31.83 -0.39 18.26
C SER A 3 -30.29 -0.31 18.29
N PRO A 4 -29.55 -1.41 18.11
CA PRO A 4 -28.10 -1.32 18.01
C PRO A 4 -27.76 -0.65 16.68
N ALA A 5 -26.99 0.44 16.77
CA ALA A 5 -26.36 1.06 15.62
C ALA A 5 -25.47 0.00 14.94
N THR A 6 -25.85 -0.45 13.77
CA THR A 6 -25.01 -1.21 12.86
C THR A 6 -23.80 -0.35 12.53
N SER A 7 -22.67 -0.64 13.15
CA SER A 7 -21.38 -0.11 12.74
C SER A 7 -21.16 -0.52 11.27
N ASN A 8 -21.14 0.45 10.40
CA ASN A 8 -20.81 0.28 8.97
C ASN A 8 -19.30 -0.03 8.89
N VAL A 9 -18.90 -1.24 9.26
CA VAL A 9 -17.54 -1.74 9.05
C VAL A 9 -17.41 -1.90 7.54
N LEU A 10 -16.57 -1.09 6.91
CA LEU A 10 -16.23 -1.24 5.50
C LEU A 10 -15.77 -2.69 5.27
N LYS A 11 -16.51 -3.43 4.44
CA LYS A 11 -16.13 -4.80 4.08
C LYS A 11 -14.77 -4.77 3.40
N GLN A 12 -13.91 -5.71 3.76
CA GLN A 12 -12.62 -5.91 3.09
C GLN A 12 -12.84 -6.40 1.66
N THR A 13 -11.94 -6.05 0.75
CA THR A 13 -12.05 -6.39 -0.68
C THR A 13 -11.23 -7.64 -1.00
N LEU A 14 -11.92 -8.67 -1.48
CA LEU A 14 -11.35 -9.90 -1.99
C LEU A 14 -11.42 -9.91 -3.51
N LEU A 15 -10.28 -10.02 -4.20
CA LEU A 15 -10.23 -10.23 -5.65
C LEU A 15 -10.01 -11.72 -5.94
N VAL A 16 -10.95 -12.33 -6.64
CA VAL A 16 -10.88 -13.72 -7.11
C VAL A 16 -10.56 -13.73 -8.59
N ILE A 17 -9.53 -14.49 -8.97
CA ILE A 17 -9.13 -14.69 -10.37
C ILE A 17 -9.47 -16.12 -10.73
N GLU A 18 -10.58 -16.30 -11.48
CA GLU A 18 -11.23 -17.57 -11.76
C GLU A 18 -11.93 -17.55 -13.12
N ASP A 19 -11.70 -18.56 -13.93
CA ASP A 19 -12.32 -18.75 -15.25
C ASP A 19 -13.34 -19.90 -15.30
N ASP A 20 -13.46 -20.71 -14.23
CA ASP A 20 -14.47 -21.75 -14.07
C ASP A 20 -15.72 -21.17 -13.38
N GLY A 21 -16.82 -21.06 -14.12
CA GLY A 21 -18.06 -20.46 -13.61
C GLY A 21 -18.65 -21.17 -12.40
N GLU A 22 -18.57 -22.50 -12.31
CA GLU A 22 -19.09 -23.27 -11.17
C GLU A 22 -18.29 -22.97 -9.89
N GLN A 23 -16.96 -22.89 -10.00
CA GLN A 23 -16.11 -22.53 -8.88
C GLN A 23 -16.34 -21.06 -8.45
N LEU A 24 -16.53 -20.18 -9.43
CA LEU A 24 -16.80 -18.77 -9.16
C LEU A 24 -18.13 -18.58 -8.43
N ASP A 25 -19.20 -19.27 -8.85
CA ASP A 25 -20.50 -19.21 -8.20
C ASP A 25 -20.42 -19.67 -6.74
N MET A 26 -19.71 -20.75 -6.46
CA MET A 26 -19.48 -21.25 -5.09
C MET A 26 -18.75 -20.25 -4.21
N LEU A 27 -17.67 -19.64 -4.73
CA LEU A 27 -16.89 -18.64 -3.99
C LEU A 27 -17.70 -17.36 -3.76
N THR A 28 -18.47 -16.94 -4.77
CA THR A 28 -19.31 -15.75 -4.70
C THR A 28 -20.42 -15.92 -3.67
N GLU A 29 -21.12 -17.05 -3.66
CA GLU A 29 -22.16 -17.36 -2.67
C GLU A 29 -21.58 -17.37 -1.25
N HIS A 30 -20.41 -17.99 -1.06
CA HIS A 30 -19.78 -18.08 0.26
C HIS A 30 -19.32 -16.73 0.81
N PHE A 31 -18.74 -15.88 -0.05
CA PHE A 31 -18.11 -14.62 0.39
C PHE A 31 -19.01 -13.39 0.28
N ALA A 32 -20.21 -13.48 -0.32
CA ALA A 32 -21.10 -12.33 -0.58
C ALA A 32 -21.40 -11.48 0.67
N ASP A 33 -21.59 -12.13 1.81
CA ASP A 33 -21.91 -11.43 3.06
C ASP A 33 -20.68 -10.90 3.80
N SER A 34 -19.51 -11.50 3.59
CA SER A 34 -18.29 -11.24 4.36
C SER A 34 -17.37 -10.23 3.70
N PHE A 35 -17.31 -10.20 2.36
CA PHE A 35 -16.36 -9.40 1.59
C PHE A 35 -17.04 -8.53 0.53
N HIS A 36 -16.36 -7.47 0.11
CA HIS A 36 -16.59 -6.85 -1.18
C HIS A 36 -15.82 -7.67 -2.22
N LEU A 37 -16.56 -8.43 -3.05
CA LEU A 37 -15.96 -9.36 -4.00
C LEU A 37 -15.74 -8.66 -5.35
N LEU A 38 -14.51 -8.73 -5.86
CA LEU A 38 -14.16 -8.42 -7.23
C LEU A 38 -13.73 -9.70 -7.93
N VAL A 39 -13.99 -9.78 -9.22
CA VAL A 39 -13.73 -10.98 -10.02
C VAL A 39 -13.02 -10.60 -11.31
N SER A 40 -12.09 -11.44 -11.73
CA SER A 40 -11.45 -11.38 -13.05
C SER A 40 -11.25 -12.79 -13.58
N ASP A 41 -11.40 -12.96 -14.90
CA ASP A 41 -11.20 -14.24 -15.59
C ASP A 41 -9.88 -14.29 -16.38
N ASN A 42 -9.07 -13.23 -16.30
CA ASN A 42 -7.81 -13.13 -17.03
C ASN A 42 -6.76 -12.28 -16.31
N ASN A 43 -5.49 -12.45 -16.72
CA ASN A 43 -4.35 -11.78 -16.08
C ASN A 43 -4.35 -10.25 -16.26
N GLU A 44 -4.81 -9.75 -17.42
CA GLU A 44 -4.72 -8.32 -17.73
C GLU A 44 -5.69 -7.51 -16.89
N ASP A 45 -6.93 -7.98 -16.77
CA ASP A 45 -7.95 -7.32 -15.96
C ASP A 45 -7.66 -7.44 -14.47
N ALA A 46 -7.13 -8.60 -14.03
CA ALA A 46 -6.64 -8.79 -12.67
C ALA A 46 -5.59 -7.74 -12.29
N LEU A 47 -4.58 -7.51 -13.15
CA LEU A 47 -3.55 -6.48 -12.93
C LEU A 47 -4.14 -5.06 -12.92
N LYS A 48 -5.12 -4.75 -13.78
CA LYS A 48 -5.79 -3.45 -13.77
C LYS A 48 -6.57 -3.23 -12.46
N LEU A 49 -7.32 -4.24 -12.02
CA LEU A 49 -8.10 -4.17 -10.77
C LEU A 49 -7.20 -3.94 -9.55
N THR A 50 -6.07 -4.67 -9.45
CA THR A 50 -5.16 -4.54 -8.30
C THR A 50 -4.48 -3.18 -8.19
N VAL A 51 -4.39 -2.42 -9.28
CA VAL A 51 -3.82 -1.07 -9.28
C VAL A 51 -4.88 0.00 -9.03
N ASN A 52 -6.14 -0.25 -9.44
CA ASN A 52 -7.22 0.76 -9.44
C ASN A 52 -8.18 0.63 -8.25
N ALA A 53 -8.17 -0.49 -7.52
CA ALA A 53 -9.03 -0.72 -6.37
C ALA A 53 -8.20 -1.12 -5.14
N PRO A 54 -8.66 -0.79 -3.92
CA PRO A 54 -8.03 -1.26 -2.69
C PRO A 54 -8.35 -2.74 -2.51
N ILE A 55 -7.36 -3.60 -2.75
CA ILE A 55 -7.49 -5.07 -2.58
C ILE A 55 -6.83 -5.46 -1.27
N ASP A 56 -7.56 -6.20 -0.43
CA ASP A 56 -7.04 -6.70 0.85
C ASP A 56 -6.48 -8.12 0.75
N LEU A 57 -6.99 -8.94 -0.20
CA LEU A 57 -6.50 -10.28 -0.47
C LEU A 57 -6.79 -10.70 -1.91
N LEU A 58 -5.89 -11.49 -2.48
CA LEU A 58 -6.02 -12.12 -3.80
C LEU A 58 -6.19 -13.63 -3.67
N MET A 59 -7.11 -14.20 -4.46
CA MET A 59 -7.23 -15.62 -4.67
C MET A 59 -7.10 -15.93 -6.16
N ILE A 60 -6.21 -16.84 -6.54
CA ILE A 60 -5.94 -17.18 -7.94
C ILE A 60 -6.10 -18.70 -8.16
N ASN A 61 -6.89 -19.08 -9.16
CA ASN A 61 -6.98 -20.45 -9.59
C ASN A 61 -5.71 -20.90 -10.33
N ALA A 62 -4.93 -21.74 -9.68
CA ALA A 62 -3.70 -22.31 -10.25
C ALA A 62 -3.95 -23.55 -11.15
N SER A 63 -5.20 -23.99 -11.28
CA SER A 63 -5.59 -25.09 -12.18
C SER A 63 -6.20 -24.59 -13.49
N SER A 64 -6.37 -23.28 -13.65
CA SER A 64 -6.85 -22.68 -14.89
C SER A 64 -5.88 -22.96 -16.04
N SER A 65 -6.43 -23.13 -17.23
CA SER A 65 -5.65 -23.26 -18.47
C SER A 65 -5.49 -21.92 -19.21
N THR A 66 -6.26 -20.91 -18.85
CA THR A 66 -6.28 -19.58 -19.47
C THR A 66 -5.55 -18.54 -18.62
N ILE A 67 -5.47 -18.74 -17.31
CA ILE A 67 -4.77 -17.87 -16.37
C ILE A 67 -3.34 -18.38 -16.19
N ASP A 68 -2.36 -17.59 -16.64
CA ASP A 68 -0.96 -17.84 -16.28
C ASP A 68 -0.71 -17.30 -14.86
N TRP A 69 -1.11 -18.12 -13.88
CA TRP A 69 -1.06 -17.77 -12.45
C TRP A 69 0.36 -17.50 -11.95
N LEU A 70 1.38 -18.19 -12.51
CA LEU A 70 2.77 -18.00 -12.07
C LEU A 70 3.32 -16.65 -12.55
N LEU A 71 3.07 -16.32 -13.80
CA LEU A 71 3.42 -14.99 -14.36
C LEU A 71 2.67 -13.88 -13.62
N LEU A 72 1.39 -14.10 -13.32
CA LEU A 72 0.57 -13.12 -12.59
C LEU A 72 1.13 -12.87 -11.18
N CYS A 73 1.46 -13.93 -10.43
CA CYS A 73 2.09 -13.82 -9.11
C CYS A 73 3.38 -12.99 -9.17
N SER A 74 4.28 -13.31 -10.11
CA SER A 74 5.55 -12.60 -10.27
C SER A 74 5.33 -11.12 -10.54
N ARG A 75 4.45 -10.77 -11.48
CA ARG A 75 4.15 -9.37 -11.81
C ARG A 75 3.52 -8.60 -10.63
N LEU A 76 2.62 -9.24 -9.88
CA LEU A 76 2.02 -8.64 -8.69
C LEU A 76 3.06 -8.36 -7.60
N LYS A 77 4.04 -9.24 -7.44
CA LYS A 77 5.08 -9.12 -6.41
C LYS A 77 6.25 -8.21 -6.81
N GLU A 78 6.41 -7.93 -8.09
CA GLU A 78 7.40 -6.96 -8.61
C GLU A 78 6.88 -5.51 -8.57
N HIS A 79 5.56 -5.30 -8.52
CA HIS A 79 4.99 -3.96 -8.60
C HIS A 79 4.80 -3.33 -7.20
N PRO A 80 5.33 -2.11 -6.93
CA PRO A 80 5.31 -1.49 -5.61
C PRO A 80 3.94 -1.30 -4.97
N LEU A 81 2.87 -1.14 -5.77
CA LEU A 81 1.50 -0.97 -5.26
C LEU A 81 0.81 -2.28 -4.90
N THR A 82 1.33 -3.43 -5.36
CA THR A 82 0.66 -4.72 -5.20
C THR A 82 1.49 -5.77 -4.46
N LEU A 83 2.79 -5.51 -4.25
CA LEU A 83 3.71 -6.47 -3.64
C LEU A 83 3.28 -6.93 -2.23
N ASP A 84 2.64 -6.04 -1.46
CA ASP A 84 2.19 -6.31 -0.09
C ASP A 84 0.79 -6.91 0.00
N ILE A 85 0.08 -7.07 -1.14
CA ILE A 85 -1.24 -7.70 -1.14
C ILE A 85 -1.05 -9.20 -0.89
N PRO A 86 -1.67 -9.77 0.16
CA PRO A 86 -1.61 -11.20 0.41
C PRO A 86 -2.26 -11.99 -0.73
N LEU A 87 -1.61 -13.07 -1.17
CA LEU A 87 -2.01 -13.88 -2.31
C LEU A 87 -2.12 -15.35 -1.91
N LEU A 88 -3.30 -15.93 -2.13
CA LEU A 88 -3.57 -17.35 -1.96
C LEU A 88 -3.77 -18.00 -3.32
N LEU A 89 -3.18 -19.19 -3.50
CA LEU A 89 -3.43 -20.04 -4.66
C LEU A 89 -4.38 -21.16 -4.29
N TYR A 90 -5.25 -21.52 -5.21
CA TYR A 90 -6.10 -22.72 -5.04
C TYR A 90 -6.19 -23.51 -6.35
N GLY A 91 -6.52 -24.80 -6.26
CA GLY A 91 -6.63 -25.58 -7.48
C GLY A 91 -6.85 -27.07 -7.27
N LYS A 92 -7.16 -27.77 -8.37
CA LYS A 92 -7.29 -29.22 -8.45
C LYS A 92 -5.90 -29.87 -8.50
N ASN A 93 -5.77 -31.07 -7.95
CA ASN A 93 -4.55 -31.87 -8.04
C ASN A 93 -3.26 -31.13 -7.64
N VAL A 94 -3.32 -30.40 -6.55
CA VAL A 94 -2.18 -29.61 -6.04
C VAL A 94 -0.99 -30.52 -5.76
N THR A 95 0.11 -30.32 -6.49
CA THR A 95 1.34 -31.10 -6.38
C THR A 95 2.48 -30.25 -5.83
N GLN A 96 3.54 -30.90 -5.35
CA GLN A 96 4.76 -30.17 -4.95
C GLN A 96 5.35 -29.33 -6.09
N ALA A 97 5.17 -29.79 -7.35
CA ALA A 97 5.61 -29.06 -8.54
C ALA A 97 4.86 -27.75 -8.77
N MET A 98 3.65 -27.59 -8.20
CA MET A 98 2.88 -26.33 -8.22
C MET A 98 3.14 -25.48 -6.98
N ILE A 99 3.18 -26.11 -5.80
CA ILE A 99 3.33 -25.42 -4.53
C ILE A 99 4.66 -24.63 -4.46
N LEU A 100 5.78 -25.29 -4.78
CA LEU A 100 7.09 -24.68 -4.62
C LEU A 100 7.32 -23.46 -5.53
N PRO A 101 6.99 -23.50 -6.83
CA PRO A 101 7.04 -22.30 -7.67
C PRO A 101 6.11 -21.18 -7.19
N GLY A 102 4.88 -21.52 -6.75
CA GLY A 102 3.91 -20.54 -6.25
C GLY A 102 4.41 -19.80 -5.01
N LEU A 103 4.93 -20.52 -4.02
CA LEU A 103 5.52 -19.91 -2.82
C LEU A 103 6.75 -19.05 -3.16
N LYS A 104 7.60 -19.48 -4.10
CA LYS A 104 8.73 -18.68 -4.58
C LYS A 104 8.30 -17.43 -5.34
N ALA A 105 7.17 -17.49 -6.03
CA ALA A 105 6.55 -16.33 -6.70
C ALA A 105 5.79 -15.40 -5.73
N GLY A 106 5.80 -15.71 -4.42
CA GLY A 106 5.26 -14.85 -3.37
C GLY A 106 3.83 -15.17 -2.94
N ALA A 107 3.27 -16.33 -3.33
CA ALA A 107 2.03 -16.81 -2.73
C ALA A 107 2.26 -17.16 -1.26
N LEU A 108 1.28 -16.87 -0.41
CA LEU A 108 1.36 -17.17 1.02
C LEU A 108 0.98 -18.62 1.32
N ASP A 109 0.04 -19.17 0.55
CA ASP A 109 -0.46 -20.51 0.81
C ASP A 109 -1.14 -21.11 -0.42
N PHE A 110 -1.42 -22.41 -0.34
CA PHE A 110 -2.10 -23.20 -1.37
C PHE A 110 -3.31 -23.93 -0.77
N ILE A 111 -4.43 -23.92 -1.49
CA ILE A 111 -5.68 -24.57 -1.09
C ILE A 111 -6.08 -25.61 -2.14
N SER A 112 -6.30 -26.85 -1.72
CA SER A 112 -6.71 -27.93 -2.62
C SER A 112 -8.22 -27.92 -2.84
N LEU A 113 -8.65 -28.19 -4.05
CA LEU A 113 -10.04 -28.50 -4.37
C LEU A 113 -10.36 -30.00 -4.07
N PRO A 114 -11.56 -30.33 -3.60
CA PRO A 114 -12.65 -29.42 -3.27
C PRO A 114 -12.32 -28.52 -2.07
N ILE A 115 -12.84 -27.29 -2.06
CA ILE A 115 -12.59 -26.34 -0.98
C ILE A 115 -13.29 -26.77 0.30
N ASP A 116 -12.54 -26.89 1.39
CA ASP A 116 -13.09 -26.85 2.75
C ASP A 116 -13.18 -25.38 3.17
N PHE A 117 -14.38 -24.83 3.16
CA PHE A 117 -14.63 -23.43 3.46
C PHE A 117 -14.24 -23.05 4.90
N ALA A 118 -14.35 -23.95 5.87
CA ALA A 118 -13.91 -23.66 7.24
C ALA A 118 -12.39 -23.47 7.31
N ILE A 119 -11.64 -24.28 6.56
CA ILE A 119 -10.18 -24.11 6.44
C ILE A 119 -9.84 -22.85 5.65
N LEU A 120 -10.55 -22.57 4.56
CA LEU A 120 -10.35 -21.38 3.74
C LEU A 120 -10.55 -20.11 4.56
N ASP A 121 -11.67 -20.01 5.29
CA ASP A 121 -12.00 -18.85 6.14
C ASP A 121 -10.92 -18.63 7.21
N ALA A 122 -10.47 -19.70 7.86
CA ALA A 122 -9.40 -19.62 8.85
C ALA A 122 -8.08 -19.10 8.25
N LYS A 123 -7.70 -19.58 7.06
CA LYS A 123 -6.50 -19.13 6.34
C LYS A 123 -6.61 -17.66 5.93
N ILE A 124 -7.72 -17.26 5.32
CA ILE A 124 -7.99 -15.88 4.93
C ILE A 124 -7.89 -14.96 6.15
N HIS A 125 -8.60 -15.30 7.22
CA HIS A 125 -8.59 -14.51 8.45
C HIS A 125 -7.18 -14.35 9.03
N ASN A 126 -6.41 -15.43 9.14
CA ASN A 126 -5.05 -15.39 9.65
C ASN A 126 -4.11 -14.52 8.79
N HIS A 127 -4.17 -14.66 7.46
CA HIS A 127 -3.34 -13.88 6.57
C HIS A 127 -3.72 -12.39 6.56
N MET A 128 -5.01 -12.07 6.59
CA MET A 128 -5.48 -10.69 6.68
C MET A 128 -5.10 -10.04 8.01
N GLN A 129 -5.23 -10.76 9.14
CA GLN A 129 -4.77 -10.27 10.43
C GLN A 129 -3.27 -10.01 10.47
N LEU A 130 -2.47 -10.93 9.91
CA LEU A 130 -1.02 -10.75 9.83
C LEU A 130 -0.66 -9.53 8.99
N SER A 131 -1.26 -9.37 7.82
CA SER A 131 -1.05 -8.20 6.96
C SER A 131 -1.46 -6.90 7.64
N ALA A 132 -2.59 -6.87 8.36
CA ALA A 132 -3.01 -5.70 9.13
C ALA A 132 -2.03 -5.35 10.25
N LYS A 133 -1.48 -6.35 10.96
CA LYS A 133 -0.45 -6.14 11.99
C LYS A 133 0.85 -5.60 11.40
N LEU A 134 1.30 -6.15 10.26
CA LEU A 134 2.50 -5.68 9.56
C LEU A 134 2.32 -4.24 9.06
N ARG A 135 1.15 -3.90 8.49
CA ARG A 135 0.82 -2.51 8.11
C ARG A 135 0.83 -1.58 9.32
N THR A 136 0.28 -2.00 10.46
CA THR A 136 0.30 -1.20 11.69
C THR A 136 1.73 -0.97 12.19
N LEU A 137 2.56 -2.01 12.20
CA LEU A 137 3.97 -1.89 12.56
C LEU A 137 4.73 -0.97 11.59
N ALA A 138 4.47 -1.09 10.28
CA ALA A 138 5.02 -0.19 9.28
C ALA A 138 4.60 1.26 9.53
N LEU A 139 3.31 1.52 9.82
CA LEU A 139 2.81 2.87 10.14
C LEU A 139 3.50 3.47 11.38
N ILE A 140 3.70 2.68 12.45
CA ILE A 140 4.44 3.12 13.63
C ILE A 140 5.90 3.45 13.26
N SER A 141 6.48 2.71 12.32
CA SER A 141 7.85 2.94 11.81
C SER A 141 7.92 4.02 10.72
N CYS A 142 6.81 4.57 10.24
CA CYS A 142 6.76 5.52 9.13
C CYS A 142 6.87 6.99 9.55
N THR A 143 6.88 7.29 10.85
CA THR A 143 7.02 8.65 11.39
C THR A 143 8.41 8.88 11.97
N ASP A 144 8.89 10.12 11.88
CA ASP A 144 10.07 10.57 12.60
C ASP A 144 9.73 10.76 14.08
N GLY A 145 10.45 10.08 14.96
CA GLY A 145 10.16 10.05 16.39
C GLY A 145 10.32 11.40 17.10
N LEU A 146 11.04 12.37 16.51
CA LEU A 146 11.24 13.69 17.08
C LEU A 146 10.15 14.66 16.62
N THR A 147 9.93 14.75 15.31
CA THR A 147 9.08 15.76 14.68
C THR A 147 7.63 15.29 14.46
N GLY A 148 7.38 13.98 14.49
CA GLY A 148 6.05 13.40 14.25
C GLY A 148 5.59 13.40 12.79
N VAL A 149 6.37 13.99 11.88
CA VAL A 149 6.09 13.96 10.43
C VAL A 149 6.59 12.63 9.82
N PRO A 150 6.16 12.27 8.59
CA PRO A 150 6.70 11.13 7.85
C PRO A 150 8.23 11.09 7.85
N ASN A 151 8.80 9.92 8.09
CA ASN A 151 10.24 9.69 7.99
C ASN A 151 10.67 9.37 6.54
N ARG A 152 11.98 9.21 6.33
CA ARG A 152 12.56 8.90 5.01
C ARG A 152 11.94 7.67 4.35
N MET A 153 11.70 6.60 5.10
CA MET A 153 11.11 5.38 4.54
C MET A 153 9.69 5.61 4.00
N GLN A 154 8.87 6.38 4.72
CA GLN A 154 7.54 6.77 4.27
C GLN A 154 7.61 7.72 3.07
N LEU A 155 8.58 8.64 3.04
CA LEU A 155 8.81 9.51 1.90
C LEU A 155 9.18 8.73 0.64
N ASP A 156 10.08 7.76 0.73
CA ASP A 156 10.51 6.92 -0.39
C ASP A 156 9.32 6.11 -0.95
N THR A 157 8.47 5.58 -0.08
CA THR A 157 7.23 4.86 -0.45
C THR A 157 6.24 5.80 -1.15
N THR A 158 6.02 6.99 -0.60
CA THR A 158 5.10 7.99 -1.15
C THR A 158 5.59 8.54 -2.48
N PHE A 159 6.90 8.80 -2.59
CA PHE A 159 7.53 9.22 -3.84
C PHE A 159 7.33 8.18 -4.95
N SER A 160 7.58 6.91 -4.66
CA SER A 160 7.39 5.83 -5.62
C SER A 160 5.95 5.78 -6.14
N ARG A 161 4.97 5.88 -5.24
CA ARG A 161 3.54 5.93 -5.60
C ARG A 161 3.22 7.12 -6.50
N PHE A 162 3.67 8.33 -6.14
CA PHE A 162 3.43 9.55 -6.91
C PHE A 162 4.14 9.51 -8.27
N TRP A 163 5.36 8.98 -8.32
CA TRP A 163 6.12 8.81 -9.54
C TRP A 163 5.41 7.93 -10.57
N TYR A 164 4.96 6.74 -10.15
CA TYR A 164 4.21 5.85 -11.05
C TYR A 164 2.85 6.43 -11.45
N ALA A 165 2.17 7.15 -10.57
CA ALA A 165 0.94 7.85 -10.91
C ALA A 165 1.18 8.97 -11.94
N ALA A 166 2.26 9.75 -11.78
CA ALA A 166 2.65 10.81 -12.69
C ALA A 166 2.95 10.28 -14.09
N ILE A 167 3.71 9.18 -14.20
CA ILE A 167 4.00 8.54 -15.49
C ILE A 167 2.71 8.09 -16.18
N ARG A 168 1.80 7.42 -15.47
CA ARG A 168 0.55 6.92 -16.06
C ARG A 168 -0.41 8.04 -16.44
N GLY A 169 -0.54 9.04 -15.56
CA GLY A 169 -1.43 10.18 -15.76
C GLY A 169 -0.86 11.28 -16.65
N GLN A 170 0.40 11.15 -17.08
CA GLN A 170 1.13 12.17 -17.84
C GLN A 170 1.05 13.56 -17.18
N HIS A 171 1.19 13.60 -15.85
CA HIS A 171 1.18 14.84 -15.09
C HIS A 171 2.53 15.07 -14.39
N GLU A 172 2.75 16.30 -13.99
CA GLU A 172 3.99 16.70 -13.34
C GLU A 172 4.03 16.26 -11.87
N LEU A 173 5.23 15.99 -11.39
CA LEU A 173 5.56 15.76 -9.98
C LEU A 173 6.77 16.63 -9.65
N SER A 174 6.60 17.57 -8.76
CA SER A 174 7.69 18.38 -8.24
C SER A 174 8.15 17.89 -6.86
N VAL A 175 9.44 18.08 -6.59
CA VAL A 175 10.07 17.72 -5.33
C VAL A 175 10.86 18.91 -4.82
N LEU A 176 10.66 19.28 -3.53
CA LEU A 176 11.45 20.29 -2.86
C LEU A 176 12.30 19.61 -1.78
N MET A 177 13.60 19.87 -1.79
CA MET A 177 14.51 19.55 -0.69
C MET A 177 14.74 20.82 0.11
N ILE A 178 14.53 20.75 1.42
CA ILE A 178 14.63 21.87 2.36
C ILE A 178 15.68 21.51 3.41
N ASP A 179 16.60 22.41 3.67
CA ASP A 179 17.65 22.27 4.68
C ASP A 179 17.64 23.50 5.60
N ILE A 180 17.92 23.30 6.90
CA ILE A 180 17.95 24.41 7.86
C ILE A 180 19.34 25.02 7.86
N ASP A 181 19.43 26.26 7.38
CA ASP A 181 20.69 27.00 7.33
C ASP A 181 21.35 27.13 8.70
N PHE A 182 22.64 26.83 8.75
CA PHE A 182 23.48 26.94 9.96
C PHE A 182 22.99 26.14 11.18
N PHE A 183 22.21 25.06 10.98
CA PHE A 183 21.63 24.27 12.08
C PHE A 183 22.69 23.74 13.05
N LYS A 184 23.82 23.28 12.53
CA LYS A 184 24.94 22.84 13.40
C LYS A 184 25.42 23.97 14.31
N GLY A 185 25.62 25.17 13.77
CA GLY A 185 26.01 26.36 14.55
C GLY A 185 24.97 26.74 15.59
N PHE A 186 23.68 26.59 15.27
CA PHE A 186 22.60 26.78 16.21
C PHE A 186 22.71 25.79 17.39
N ASN A 187 22.93 24.50 17.11
CA ASN A 187 23.11 23.48 18.14
C ASN A 187 24.33 23.74 19.01
N ASP A 188 25.45 24.15 18.43
CA ASP A 188 26.68 24.45 19.15
C ASP A 188 26.50 25.62 20.13
N ASN A 189 25.66 26.60 19.82
CA ASN A 189 25.40 27.78 20.64
C ASN A 189 24.28 27.59 21.68
N TYR A 190 23.20 26.85 21.34
CA TYR A 190 21.98 26.76 22.15
C TYR A 190 21.71 25.36 22.71
N GLY A 191 22.51 24.39 22.31
CA GLY A 191 22.38 22.98 22.73
C GLY A 191 21.37 22.18 21.93
N HIS A 192 21.48 20.86 21.98
CA HIS A 192 20.66 19.92 21.19
C HIS A 192 19.17 19.99 21.53
N VAL A 193 18.80 20.30 22.78
CA VAL A 193 17.37 20.43 23.18
C VAL A 193 16.70 21.60 22.43
N ALA A 194 17.42 22.72 22.26
CA ALA A 194 16.93 23.84 21.48
C ALA A 194 16.87 23.50 19.99
N GLY A 195 17.82 22.71 19.47
CA GLY A 195 17.80 22.17 18.12
C GLY A 195 16.61 21.27 17.85
N ASP A 196 16.29 20.39 18.79
CA ASP A 196 15.12 19.50 18.68
C ASP A 196 13.81 20.31 18.58
N GLU A 197 13.67 21.35 19.39
CA GLU A 197 12.50 22.24 19.31
C GLU A 197 12.47 23.07 18.02
N CYS A 198 13.64 23.45 17.49
CA CYS A 198 13.75 24.09 16.17
C CYS A 198 13.24 23.15 15.07
N LEU A 199 13.70 21.90 15.04
CA LEU A 199 13.25 20.89 14.08
C LEU A 199 11.74 20.69 14.10
N LYS A 200 11.13 20.59 15.29
CA LYS A 200 9.67 20.47 15.43
C LYS A 200 8.93 21.69 14.87
N LYS A 201 9.43 22.90 15.14
CA LYS A 201 8.82 24.13 14.63
C LYS A 201 8.92 24.23 13.11
N VAL A 202 10.08 23.89 12.54
CA VAL A 202 10.28 23.87 11.09
C VAL A 202 9.37 22.85 10.44
N ALA A 203 9.28 21.64 10.98
CA ALA A 203 8.38 20.60 10.48
C ALA A 203 6.91 21.09 10.43
N ASN A 204 6.45 21.73 11.51
CA ASN A 204 5.09 22.28 11.57
C ASN A 204 4.90 23.43 10.56
N ALA A 205 5.87 24.33 10.44
CA ALA A 205 5.80 25.46 9.49
C ALA A 205 5.71 24.97 8.04
N ILE A 206 6.49 23.96 7.68
CA ILE A 206 6.41 23.32 6.35
C ILE A 206 5.02 22.71 6.15
N TYR A 207 4.54 21.92 7.13
CA TYR A 207 3.24 21.25 7.05
C TYR A 207 2.10 22.26 6.87
N ASP A 208 2.09 23.34 7.66
CA ASP A 208 1.06 24.38 7.62
C ASP A 208 1.07 25.19 6.30
N SER A 209 2.21 25.20 5.60
CA SER A 209 2.35 25.86 4.29
C SER A 209 1.77 25.04 3.13
N LEU A 210 1.53 23.73 3.34
CA LEU A 210 0.95 22.84 2.34
C LEU A 210 -0.57 22.88 2.42
N GLN A 211 -1.22 23.34 1.35
CA GLN A 211 -2.67 23.58 1.34
C GLN A 211 -3.50 22.46 0.69
N ARG A 212 -2.84 21.49 0.04
CA ARG A 212 -3.52 20.42 -0.69
C ARG A 212 -3.35 19.11 0.05
N GLU A 213 -4.42 18.35 0.18
CA GLU A 213 -4.39 16.98 0.75
C GLU A 213 -3.48 16.02 -0.05
N SER A 214 -3.25 16.34 -1.34
CA SER A 214 -2.37 15.56 -2.21
C SER A 214 -0.89 15.77 -1.93
N ASP A 215 -0.50 16.89 -1.32
CA ASP A 215 0.88 17.20 -1.05
C ASP A 215 1.38 16.39 0.14
N ALA A 216 2.63 15.98 0.09
CA ALA A 216 3.23 15.20 1.17
C ALA A 216 4.57 15.81 1.58
N MET A 217 4.90 15.73 2.85
CA MET A 217 6.19 16.14 3.36
C MET A 217 6.68 15.19 4.45
N GLY A 218 7.97 15.26 4.77
CA GLY A 218 8.56 14.51 5.87
C GLY A 218 10.02 14.89 6.12
N ARG A 219 10.58 14.31 7.17
CA ARG A 219 11.99 14.50 7.52
C ARG A 219 12.84 13.48 6.77
N TYR A 220 13.74 13.95 5.92
CA TYR A 220 14.60 13.10 5.11
C TYR A 220 15.81 12.59 5.92
N GLY A 221 16.36 13.43 6.81
CA GLY A 221 17.43 13.08 7.74
C GLY A 221 18.09 14.33 8.33
N GLY A 222 18.60 14.26 9.55
CA GLY A 222 19.24 15.41 10.19
C GLY A 222 18.35 16.64 10.25
N GLU A 223 18.75 17.72 9.58
CA GLU A 223 18.02 18.97 9.40
C GLU A 223 17.29 19.08 8.05
N GLU A 224 17.28 18.00 7.25
CA GLU A 224 16.71 17.98 5.91
C GLU A 224 15.26 17.52 5.90
N PHE A 225 14.41 18.22 5.15
CA PHE A 225 13.02 17.88 4.90
C PHE A 225 12.76 17.75 3.40
N LEU A 226 11.84 16.89 3.02
CA LEU A 226 11.43 16.65 1.64
C LEU A 226 9.94 16.95 1.50
N VAL A 227 9.57 17.67 0.44
CA VAL A 227 8.17 17.91 0.05
C VAL A 227 7.93 17.34 -1.33
N LEU A 228 6.82 16.62 -1.48
CA LEU A 228 6.37 15.96 -2.71
C LEU A 228 5.07 16.63 -3.17
N LEU A 229 5.07 17.18 -4.38
CA LEU A 229 4.00 18.00 -4.93
C LEU A 229 3.47 17.35 -6.23
N PRO A 230 2.52 16.42 -6.17
CA PRO A 230 1.88 15.88 -7.37
C PRO A 230 1.05 16.95 -8.08
N PHE A 231 0.88 16.82 -9.40
CA PHE A 231 0.15 17.75 -10.26
C PHE A 231 0.64 19.20 -10.15
N THR A 232 1.94 19.39 -9.89
CA THR A 232 2.53 20.72 -9.66
C THR A 232 3.75 20.88 -10.55
N ASP A 233 3.72 21.92 -11.38
CA ASP A 233 4.83 22.31 -12.26
C ASP A 233 5.92 23.05 -11.50
N LYS A 234 7.00 23.42 -12.20
CA LYS A 234 8.12 24.15 -11.62
C LYS A 234 7.71 25.48 -11.03
N MET A 235 6.79 26.21 -11.68
CA MET A 235 6.35 27.54 -11.19
C MET A 235 5.52 27.40 -9.90
N GLY A 236 4.62 26.40 -9.85
CA GLY A 236 3.87 26.09 -8.65
C GLY A 236 4.76 25.67 -7.48
N ALA A 237 5.78 24.86 -7.75
CA ALA A 237 6.75 24.43 -6.75
C ALA A 237 7.58 25.62 -6.20
N GLU A 238 8.00 26.56 -7.07
CA GLU A 238 8.69 27.77 -6.62
C GLU A 238 7.82 28.64 -5.72
N LEU A 239 6.52 28.76 -6.00
CA LEU A 239 5.59 29.52 -5.16
C LEU A 239 5.46 28.89 -3.77
N ILE A 240 5.30 27.57 -3.72
CA ILE A 240 5.22 26.84 -2.45
C ILE A 240 6.56 26.95 -1.69
N GLY A 241 7.70 26.78 -2.37
CA GLY A 241 9.02 26.95 -1.75
C GLY A 241 9.20 28.33 -1.13
N ARG A 242 8.74 29.41 -1.80
CA ARG A 242 8.79 30.78 -1.25
C ARG A 242 7.82 30.99 -0.08
N SER A 243 6.74 30.25 0.02
CA SER A 243 5.81 30.36 1.15
C SER A 243 6.31 29.64 2.41
N ILE A 244 7.26 28.72 2.24
CA ILE A 244 7.90 27.98 3.33
C ILE A 244 9.04 28.81 3.96
N LEU A 245 9.70 29.64 3.17
CA LEU A 245 10.80 30.54 3.61
C LEU A 245 10.30 31.79 4.32
#